data_5be11d1c697396fcd20f279c0f2f0cf9
#
_entry.id   5be11d1c697396fcd20f279c0f2f0cf9
#
_cell.length_a   1.000
_cell.length_b   1.000
_cell.length_c   1.000
_cell.angle_alpha   90.00
_cell.angle_beta   90.00
_cell.angle_gamma   90.00
#
_symmetry.space_group_name_H-M   'P 1'
#
loop_
_entity.id
_entity.type
_entity.pdbx_description
1 polymer ?
#
loop_
_entity_poly.entity_id
_entity_poly.type
_entity_poly.pdbx_seq_one_letter_code
_entity_poly.pdbx_strand_id
1 'polypeptide(L)'
;SRISGTSLASPHVAGIAALILHAHPDYKPADVKAALMNSADKLNGDYSVYEVGAGEVDVAEAVHNEMAFKVQDTTIIGDGNGGFIENVYEKGALTFGAVYKKDDSVNTTNRTIVFTNRGTQAKTFDVSAEYSKPIDTVSAHVSDAVANNVTVTTSSASVTVAAGEATNVTATVNIPASAERGQYEGYVNIVNRDNPNEHYRIPFATRFVEKGIEVVEVASPAITTLPWSHPW
;
A
#
# COMPACT_ATOMS: atom_id res chain seq x y z
N SER A 1 -3.21 36.45 3.14
CA SER A 1 -4.21 35.46 3.56
C SER A 1 -3.60 34.06 3.46
N ARG A 2 -3.79 33.23 4.47
CA ARG A 2 -3.45 31.81 4.40
C ARG A 2 -4.64 31.06 3.83
N ILE A 3 -4.38 30.24 2.83
CA ILE A 3 -5.37 29.39 2.19
C ILE A 3 -4.87 27.95 2.36
N SER A 4 -5.75 27.05 2.77
CA SER A 4 -5.48 25.61 2.86
C SER A 4 -6.53 24.81 2.10
N GLY A 5 -6.11 23.68 1.54
CA GLY A 5 -7.00 22.79 0.81
C GLY A 5 -6.23 21.82 -0.08
N THR A 6 -6.84 20.68 -0.39
CA THR A 6 -6.27 19.66 -1.27
C THR A 6 -5.99 20.21 -2.68
N SER A 7 -6.77 21.22 -3.12
CA SER A 7 -6.53 21.93 -4.39
C SER A 7 -5.22 22.71 -4.43
N LEU A 8 -4.62 23.00 -3.28
CA LEU A 8 -3.29 23.62 -3.19
C LEU A 8 -2.20 22.55 -3.06
N ALA A 9 -2.46 21.44 -2.38
CA ALA A 9 -1.52 20.34 -2.27
C ALA A 9 -1.23 19.68 -3.64
N SER A 10 -2.24 19.51 -4.47
CA SER A 10 -2.12 18.86 -5.78
C SER A 10 -1.07 19.50 -6.70
N PRO A 11 -1.06 20.82 -6.96
CA PRO A 11 -0.04 21.45 -7.80
C PRO A 11 1.37 21.41 -7.16
N HIS A 12 1.50 21.39 -5.83
CA HIS A 12 2.80 21.19 -5.19
C HIS A 12 3.37 19.81 -5.52
N VAL A 13 2.56 18.76 -5.39
CA VAL A 13 2.98 17.38 -5.75
C VAL A 13 3.28 17.29 -7.24
N ALA A 14 2.51 17.94 -8.11
CA ALA A 14 2.79 18.00 -9.55
C ALA A 14 4.13 18.67 -9.86
N GLY A 15 4.46 19.77 -9.16
CA GLY A 15 5.76 20.44 -9.27
C GLY A 15 6.92 19.56 -8.82
N ILE A 16 6.76 18.83 -7.71
CA ILE A 16 7.77 17.88 -7.20
C ILE A 16 7.96 16.72 -8.19
N ALA A 17 6.87 16.19 -8.75
CA ALA A 17 6.94 15.16 -9.78
C ALA A 17 7.73 15.63 -11.02
N ALA A 18 7.58 16.88 -11.41
CA ALA A 18 8.37 17.48 -12.51
C ALA A 18 9.86 17.57 -12.15
N LEU A 19 10.21 17.89 -10.90
CA LEU A 19 11.60 17.90 -10.43
C LEU A 19 12.21 16.50 -10.43
N ILE A 20 11.46 15.49 -9.97
CA ILE A 20 11.88 14.09 -10.02
C ILE A 20 12.14 13.66 -11.46
N LEU A 21 11.22 13.96 -12.39
CA LEU A 21 11.37 13.61 -13.80
C LEU A 21 12.52 14.40 -14.48
N HIS A 22 12.81 15.60 -14.02
CA HIS A 22 13.98 16.35 -14.50
C HIS A 22 15.29 15.67 -14.06
N ALA A 23 15.35 15.18 -12.81
CA ALA A 23 16.53 14.48 -12.29
C ALA A 23 16.65 13.05 -12.86
N HIS A 24 15.53 12.40 -13.13
CA HIS A 24 15.42 11.01 -13.59
C HIS A 24 14.46 10.91 -14.79
N PRO A 25 14.92 11.29 -16.01
CA PRO A 25 14.03 11.35 -17.19
C PRO A 25 13.48 9.99 -17.65
N ASP A 26 14.07 8.91 -17.20
CA ASP A 26 13.67 7.52 -17.48
C ASP A 26 12.60 6.97 -16.54
N TYR A 27 12.26 7.71 -15.46
CA TYR A 27 11.26 7.24 -14.49
C TYR A 27 9.87 7.17 -15.14
N LYS A 28 9.20 6.05 -14.83
CA LYS A 28 7.79 5.82 -15.15
C LYS A 28 6.89 6.38 -14.03
N PRO A 29 5.59 6.53 -14.25
CA PRO A 29 4.66 7.02 -13.22
C PRO A 29 4.74 6.26 -11.89
N ALA A 30 4.95 4.94 -11.91
CA ALA A 30 5.11 4.15 -10.69
C ALA A 30 6.40 4.50 -9.93
N ASP A 31 7.49 4.85 -10.64
CA ASP A 31 8.75 5.26 -10.02
C ASP A 31 8.63 6.63 -9.36
N VAL A 32 7.99 7.59 -10.04
CA VAL A 32 7.71 8.92 -9.48
C VAL A 32 6.83 8.80 -8.23
N LYS A 33 5.77 7.99 -8.29
CA LYS A 33 4.90 7.76 -7.14
C LYS A 33 5.63 7.09 -5.98
N ALA A 34 6.49 6.11 -6.26
CA ALA A 34 7.32 5.48 -5.24
C ALA A 34 8.29 6.48 -4.61
N ALA A 35 8.98 7.31 -5.41
CA ALA A 35 9.89 8.34 -4.89
C ALA A 35 9.17 9.30 -3.94
N LEU A 36 7.98 9.78 -4.31
CA LEU A 36 7.17 10.67 -3.47
C LEU A 36 6.70 10.02 -2.16
N MET A 37 6.31 8.75 -2.20
CA MET A 37 5.71 8.07 -1.05
C MET A 37 6.75 7.46 -0.11
N ASN A 38 7.84 6.90 -0.65
CA ASN A 38 8.83 6.21 0.18
C ASN A 38 9.63 7.16 1.06
N SER A 39 9.88 8.39 0.58
CA SER A 39 10.63 9.43 1.29
C SER A 39 9.76 10.38 2.11
N ALA A 40 8.45 10.12 2.21
CA ALA A 40 7.55 11.01 2.94
C ALA A 40 7.77 10.93 4.44
N ASP A 41 7.82 12.11 5.08
CA ASP A 41 8.00 12.26 6.52
C ASP A 41 6.74 11.92 7.31
N LYS A 42 6.94 11.36 8.50
CA LYS A 42 5.84 11.11 9.44
C LYS A 42 5.28 12.42 9.97
N LEU A 43 3.96 12.60 9.85
CA LEU A 43 3.28 13.70 10.51
C LEU A 43 3.24 13.52 12.03
N ASN A 44 3.31 14.64 12.74
CA ASN A 44 3.13 14.66 14.17
C ASN A 44 1.65 14.48 14.53
N GLY A 45 1.34 13.42 15.24
CA GLY A 45 -0.02 13.08 15.68
C GLY A 45 -0.41 11.66 15.32
N ASP A 46 -1.59 11.26 15.79
CA ASP A 46 -2.18 9.96 15.51
C ASP A 46 -3.22 10.14 14.39
N TYR A 47 -2.86 9.69 13.19
CA TYR A 47 -3.69 9.78 11.99
C TYR A 47 -3.85 8.42 11.35
N SER A 48 -4.98 8.19 10.72
CA SER A 48 -5.18 7.06 9.83
C SER A 48 -4.34 7.20 8.56
N VAL A 49 -3.83 6.10 8.03
CA VAL A 49 -3.17 6.10 6.71
C VAL A 49 -4.11 6.56 5.59
N TYR A 50 -5.43 6.49 5.79
CA TYR A 50 -6.41 7.03 4.85
C TYR A 50 -6.57 8.54 4.94
N GLU A 51 -6.15 9.17 6.04
CA GLU A 51 -6.14 10.62 6.19
C GLU A 51 -4.86 11.25 5.63
N VAL A 52 -3.72 10.60 5.87
CA VAL A 52 -2.39 11.22 5.60
C VAL A 52 -1.53 10.44 4.60
N GLY A 53 -1.97 9.26 4.14
CA GLY A 53 -1.20 8.44 3.20
C GLY A 53 0.16 8.05 3.74
N ALA A 54 1.22 8.30 2.96
CA ALA A 54 2.60 8.05 3.36
C ALA A 54 3.15 9.11 4.32
N GLY A 55 2.60 10.33 4.29
CA GLY A 55 3.05 11.46 5.11
C GLY A 55 3.26 12.74 4.32
N GLU A 56 4.06 13.65 4.86
CA GLU A 56 4.47 14.89 4.20
C GLU A 56 5.63 14.60 3.24
N VAL A 57 5.52 15.07 1.99
CA VAL A 57 6.55 14.81 0.99
C VAL A 57 7.85 15.57 1.31
N ASP A 58 8.98 14.86 1.38
CA ASP A 58 10.31 15.46 1.36
C ASP A 58 10.79 15.58 -0.09
N VAL A 59 10.96 16.82 -0.54
CA VAL A 59 11.34 17.12 -1.93
C VAL A 59 12.79 16.70 -2.21
N ALA A 60 13.69 16.93 -1.27
CA ALA A 60 15.10 16.64 -1.45
C ALA A 60 15.34 15.12 -1.50
N GLU A 61 14.74 14.40 -0.57
CA GLU A 61 14.82 12.96 -0.55
C GLU A 61 14.14 12.33 -1.77
N ALA A 62 12.94 12.79 -2.15
CA ALA A 62 12.23 12.28 -3.32
C ALA A 62 13.02 12.43 -4.62
N VAL A 63 13.80 13.51 -4.77
CA VAL A 63 14.60 13.78 -5.97
C VAL A 63 15.93 13.03 -5.98
N HIS A 64 16.58 12.84 -4.82
CA HIS A 64 17.94 12.29 -4.74
C HIS A 64 18.00 10.83 -4.31
N ASN A 65 16.86 10.22 -4.02
CA ASN A 65 16.80 8.86 -3.52
C ASN A 65 17.26 7.83 -4.57
N GLU A 66 18.22 6.98 -4.18
CA GLU A 66 18.71 5.87 -4.98
C GLU A 66 17.89 4.58 -4.81
N MET A 67 17.04 4.53 -3.77
CA MET A 67 16.21 3.36 -3.48
C MET A 67 14.77 3.57 -3.95
N ALA A 68 14.16 2.50 -4.40
CA ALA A 68 12.72 2.46 -4.66
C ALA A 68 12.11 1.20 -4.04
N PHE A 69 10.97 1.39 -3.38
CA PHE A 69 10.20 0.30 -2.77
C PHE A 69 8.82 0.33 -3.39
N LYS A 70 8.52 -0.67 -4.22
CA LYS A 70 7.25 -0.76 -4.94
C LYS A 70 6.52 -2.03 -4.54
N VAL A 71 5.25 -1.94 -4.27
CA VAL A 71 4.40 -3.08 -3.96
C VAL A 71 3.77 -3.60 -5.24
N GLN A 72 3.97 -4.87 -5.53
CA GLN A 72 3.29 -5.54 -6.64
C GLN A 72 1.91 -6.01 -6.20
N ASP A 73 0.94 -5.76 -7.04
CA ASP A 73 -0.41 -6.27 -6.90
C ASP A 73 -0.94 -6.73 -8.27
N THR A 74 -1.95 -7.56 -8.25
CA THR A 74 -2.54 -8.13 -9.46
C THR A 74 -4.00 -7.73 -9.53
N THR A 75 -4.45 -7.35 -10.72
CA THR A 75 -5.86 -7.12 -11.02
C THR A 75 -6.25 -7.88 -12.26
N ILE A 76 -7.51 -8.23 -12.36
CA ILE A 76 -8.07 -8.86 -13.55
C ILE A 76 -8.64 -7.78 -14.44
N ILE A 77 -8.21 -7.74 -15.69
CA ILE A 77 -8.69 -6.80 -16.69
C ILE A 77 -9.24 -7.57 -17.90
N GLY A 78 -10.21 -6.97 -18.61
CA GLY A 78 -10.71 -7.54 -19.86
C GLY A 78 -9.62 -7.54 -20.95
N ASP A 79 -9.53 -8.61 -21.73
CA ASP A 79 -8.57 -8.77 -22.84
C ASP A 79 -9.03 -8.12 -24.15
N GLY A 80 -10.20 -7.49 -24.15
CA GLY A 80 -10.83 -6.89 -25.34
C GLY A 80 -11.56 -7.88 -26.26
N ASN A 81 -11.44 -9.18 -26.00
CA ASN A 81 -12.04 -10.26 -26.81
C ASN A 81 -13.11 -11.05 -26.04
N GLY A 82 -13.56 -10.53 -24.90
CA GLY A 82 -14.54 -11.17 -24.01
C GLY A 82 -13.93 -12.12 -22.97
N GLY A 83 -12.60 -12.23 -22.91
CA GLY A 83 -11.85 -12.92 -21.87
C GLY A 83 -11.26 -11.97 -20.83
N PHE A 84 -10.47 -12.53 -19.90
CA PHE A 84 -9.81 -11.80 -18.83
C PHE A 84 -8.35 -12.20 -18.75
N ILE A 85 -7.49 -11.23 -18.45
CA ILE A 85 -6.07 -11.44 -18.19
C ILE A 85 -5.68 -10.87 -16.83
N GLU A 86 -4.72 -11.48 -16.16
CA GLU A 86 -4.09 -10.90 -15.00
C GLU A 86 -3.13 -9.78 -15.42
N ASN A 87 -3.28 -8.63 -14.80
CA ASN A 87 -2.39 -7.50 -14.97
C ASN A 87 -1.67 -7.22 -13.64
N VAL A 88 -0.36 -7.39 -13.65
CA VAL A 88 0.50 -7.03 -12.52
C VAL A 88 0.85 -5.56 -12.63
N TYR A 89 0.62 -4.82 -11.56
CA TYR A 89 0.94 -3.40 -11.49
C TYR A 89 1.68 -3.07 -10.18
N GLU A 90 2.37 -1.93 -10.18
CA GLU A 90 3.17 -1.48 -9.05
C GLU A 90 2.53 -0.26 -8.40
N LYS A 91 2.58 -0.21 -7.08
CA LYS A 91 2.03 0.88 -6.26
C LYS A 91 2.94 1.19 -5.07
N GLY A 92 2.75 2.36 -4.45
CA GLY A 92 3.54 2.82 -3.30
C GLY A 92 2.97 2.43 -1.94
N ALA A 93 1.84 1.73 -1.88
CA ALA A 93 1.18 1.34 -0.64
C ALA A 93 0.94 -0.18 -0.59
N LEU A 94 1.06 -0.74 0.60
CA LEU A 94 0.85 -2.15 0.87
C LEU A 94 -0.62 -2.39 1.26
N THR A 95 -1.50 -2.48 0.27
CA THR A 95 -2.92 -2.74 0.49
C THR A 95 -3.19 -4.23 0.46
N PHE A 96 -3.56 -4.81 1.61
CA PHE A 96 -3.95 -6.21 1.68
C PHE A 96 -5.42 -6.45 1.27
N GLY A 97 -6.22 -5.37 1.19
CA GLY A 97 -7.63 -5.45 0.84
C GLY A 97 -8.50 -5.95 1.98
N ALA A 98 -9.65 -6.51 1.64
CA ALA A 98 -10.52 -7.17 2.60
C ALA A 98 -10.05 -8.60 2.84
N VAL A 99 -9.79 -8.92 4.10
CA VAL A 99 -9.50 -10.27 4.57
C VAL A 99 -10.75 -10.81 5.23
N TYR A 100 -11.30 -11.87 4.67
CA TYR A 100 -12.53 -12.49 5.20
C TYR A 100 -12.18 -13.48 6.29
N LYS A 101 -12.95 -13.44 7.39
CA LYS A 101 -12.87 -14.47 8.39
C LYS A 101 -13.23 -15.82 7.78
N LYS A 102 -12.29 -16.71 7.84
CA LYS A 102 -12.51 -18.15 7.65
C LYS A 102 -12.67 -18.75 9.04
N ASP A 103 -13.05 -19.91 9.22
CA ASP A 103 -13.18 -20.64 10.48
C ASP A 103 -12.27 -20.11 11.65
N ASP A 104 -11.86 -20.96 12.57
CA ASP A 104 -11.01 -20.59 13.71
C ASP A 104 -9.50 -20.51 13.40
N SER A 105 -9.14 -20.48 12.12
CA SER A 105 -7.75 -20.34 11.68
C SER A 105 -7.25 -18.89 11.63
N VAL A 106 -5.94 -18.70 11.57
CA VAL A 106 -5.34 -17.40 11.27
C VAL A 106 -5.60 -17.07 9.80
N ASN A 107 -6.12 -15.89 9.55
CA ASN A 107 -6.40 -15.40 8.20
C ASN A 107 -5.20 -14.61 7.70
N THR A 108 -4.71 -14.95 6.52
CA THR A 108 -3.50 -14.36 5.95
C THR A 108 -3.72 -13.86 4.54
N THR A 109 -3.04 -12.78 4.21
CA THR A 109 -2.89 -12.26 2.83
C THR A 109 -1.49 -11.70 2.68
N ASN A 110 -0.88 -11.89 1.53
CA ASN A 110 0.46 -11.41 1.27
C ASN A 110 0.53 -10.50 0.04
N ARG A 111 1.62 -9.73 -0.01
CA ARG A 111 2.03 -8.90 -1.15
C ARG A 111 3.54 -8.94 -1.29
N THR A 112 4.02 -8.70 -2.48
CA THR A 112 5.45 -8.58 -2.75
C THR A 112 5.85 -7.12 -2.76
N ILE A 113 6.90 -6.77 -2.00
CA ILE A 113 7.57 -5.48 -2.06
C ILE A 113 8.87 -5.68 -2.83
N VAL A 114 9.07 -4.94 -3.90
CA VAL A 114 10.29 -4.94 -4.69
C VAL A 114 11.19 -3.83 -4.18
N PHE A 115 12.32 -4.19 -3.61
CA PHE A 115 13.39 -3.29 -3.19
C PHE A 115 14.35 -3.12 -4.36
N THR A 116 14.44 -1.92 -4.92
CA THR A 116 15.35 -1.63 -6.05
C THR A 116 16.42 -0.65 -5.61
N ASN A 117 17.68 -1.01 -5.78
CA ASN A 117 18.83 -0.16 -5.51
C ASN A 117 19.41 0.36 -6.83
N ARG A 118 19.24 1.64 -7.11
CA ARG A 118 19.77 2.32 -8.29
C ARG A 118 21.15 2.95 -8.03
N GLY A 119 21.63 2.85 -6.80
CA GLY A 119 22.94 3.34 -6.38
C GLY A 119 24.08 2.43 -6.81
N THR A 120 25.29 2.87 -6.50
CA THR A 120 26.54 2.21 -6.88
C THR A 120 27.14 1.31 -5.79
N GLN A 121 26.48 1.25 -4.62
CA GLN A 121 26.90 0.44 -3.48
C GLN A 121 25.75 -0.45 -2.99
N ALA A 122 26.09 -1.63 -2.49
CA ALA A 122 25.12 -2.48 -1.82
C ALA A 122 24.63 -1.81 -0.52
N LYS A 123 23.34 -1.95 -0.22
CA LYS A 123 22.72 -1.42 1.00
C LYS A 123 21.98 -2.52 1.75
N THR A 124 22.09 -2.51 3.08
CA THR A 124 21.37 -3.45 3.95
C THR A 124 20.35 -2.70 4.79
N PHE A 125 19.11 -3.17 4.75
CA PHE A 125 18.00 -2.55 5.47
C PHE A 125 17.43 -3.49 6.53
N ASP A 126 17.11 -2.93 7.69
CA ASP A 126 16.27 -3.57 8.69
C ASP A 126 14.82 -3.20 8.42
N VAL A 127 13.95 -4.20 8.43
CA VAL A 127 12.54 -4.08 8.07
C VAL A 127 11.67 -4.45 9.26
N SER A 128 10.75 -3.56 9.61
CA SER A 128 9.84 -3.76 10.74
C SER A 128 8.46 -3.18 10.45
N ALA A 129 7.43 -3.66 11.16
CA ALA A 129 6.09 -3.09 11.11
C ALA A 129 5.86 -2.16 12.31
N GLU A 130 5.26 -1.00 12.04
CA GLU A 130 4.73 -0.06 13.03
C GLU A 130 3.20 0.00 12.84
N TYR A 131 2.44 -0.16 13.92
CA TYR A 131 0.98 -0.13 13.86
C TYR A 131 0.46 1.25 14.24
N SER A 132 -0.55 1.74 13.52
CA SER A 132 -1.28 2.93 13.91
C SER A 132 -1.97 2.71 15.26
N LYS A 133 -2.03 3.75 16.07
CA LYS A 133 -2.83 3.70 17.29
C LYS A 133 -4.32 3.56 16.94
N PRO A 134 -5.12 3.01 17.84
CA PRO A 134 -6.56 2.99 17.66
C PRO A 134 -7.12 4.40 17.48
N ILE A 135 -8.00 4.56 16.50
CA ILE A 135 -8.69 5.81 16.22
C ILE A 135 -10.18 5.51 16.14
N ASP A 136 -11.00 6.30 16.84
CA ASP A 136 -12.45 6.24 16.76
C ASP A 136 -12.99 7.67 16.67
N THR A 137 -13.07 8.17 15.46
CA THR A 137 -13.55 9.53 15.14
C THR A 137 -14.57 9.48 14.03
N VAL A 138 -15.18 10.61 13.71
CA VAL A 138 -16.15 10.71 12.60
C VAL A 138 -15.45 10.43 11.24
N SER A 139 -14.17 10.72 11.13
CA SER A 139 -13.42 10.60 9.88
C SER A 139 -12.62 9.31 9.75
N ALA A 140 -12.30 8.63 10.86
CA ALA A 140 -11.50 7.44 10.83
C ALA A 140 -11.83 6.47 11.98
N HIS A 141 -11.85 5.17 11.64
CA HIS A 141 -11.97 4.08 12.59
C HIS A 141 -10.82 3.10 12.36
N VAL A 142 -9.88 3.05 13.31
CA VAL A 142 -8.72 2.17 13.27
C VAL A 142 -8.73 1.27 14.48
N SER A 143 -8.74 -0.02 14.27
CA SER A 143 -8.74 -1.03 15.33
C SER A 143 -7.33 -1.22 15.91
N ASP A 144 -7.26 -1.59 17.18
CA ASP A 144 -5.99 -1.87 17.86
C ASP A 144 -5.38 -3.19 17.36
N ALA A 145 -4.36 -3.09 16.52
CA ALA A 145 -3.67 -4.25 15.98
C ALA A 145 -2.94 -5.05 17.06
N VAL A 146 -2.35 -4.36 18.03
CA VAL A 146 -1.57 -5.00 19.12
C VAL A 146 -2.50 -5.76 20.05
N ALA A 147 -3.60 -5.14 20.49
CA ALA A 147 -4.58 -5.79 21.35
C ALA A 147 -5.26 -7.00 20.68
N ASN A 148 -5.42 -6.95 19.37
CA ASN A 148 -6.01 -8.02 18.55
C ASN A 148 -4.99 -9.05 18.02
N ASN A 149 -3.70 -8.92 18.36
CA ASN A 149 -2.61 -9.75 17.86
C ASN A 149 -2.55 -9.82 16.33
N VAL A 150 -2.96 -8.75 15.66
CA VAL A 150 -2.81 -8.61 14.21
C VAL A 150 -1.38 -8.21 13.91
N THR A 151 -0.71 -8.95 13.03
CA THR A 151 0.70 -8.69 12.70
C THR A 151 0.92 -8.59 11.20
N VAL A 152 1.88 -7.77 10.83
CA VAL A 152 2.47 -7.75 9.49
C VAL A 152 3.91 -8.22 9.62
N THR A 153 4.22 -9.31 8.94
CA THR A 153 5.55 -9.92 8.93
C THR A 153 6.14 -9.86 7.53
N THR A 154 7.46 -9.86 7.44
CA THR A 154 8.18 -9.91 6.17
C THR A 154 8.98 -11.21 6.07
N SER A 155 9.23 -11.67 4.84
CA SER A 155 10.02 -12.88 4.58
C SER A 155 11.45 -12.80 5.12
N SER A 156 11.94 -11.58 5.36
CA SER A 156 13.20 -11.32 6.07
C SER A 156 13.09 -10.01 6.84
N ALA A 157 13.62 -9.99 8.07
CA ALA A 157 13.76 -8.77 8.87
C ALA A 157 14.99 -7.94 8.48
N SER A 158 15.88 -8.49 7.68
CA SER A 158 17.06 -7.82 7.16
C SER A 158 17.27 -8.19 5.69
N VAL A 159 17.40 -7.16 4.85
CA VAL A 159 17.44 -7.30 3.38
C VAL A 159 18.66 -6.56 2.84
N THR A 160 19.52 -7.26 2.14
CA THR A 160 20.64 -6.64 1.41
C THR A 160 20.29 -6.57 -0.07
N VAL A 161 20.42 -5.39 -0.65
CA VAL A 161 20.20 -5.15 -2.08
C VAL A 161 21.51 -4.70 -2.71
N ALA A 162 22.03 -5.49 -3.63
CA ALA A 162 23.27 -5.16 -4.34
C ALA A 162 23.10 -3.91 -5.23
N ALA A 163 24.21 -3.26 -5.55
CA ALA A 163 24.22 -2.10 -6.44
C ALA A 163 23.60 -2.42 -7.80
N GLY A 164 22.65 -1.61 -8.24
CA GLY A 164 21.95 -1.78 -9.52
C GLY A 164 20.95 -2.95 -9.57
N GLU A 165 20.70 -3.63 -8.45
CA GLU A 165 19.85 -4.83 -8.41
C GLU A 165 18.53 -4.59 -7.70
N ALA A 166 17.64 -5.57 -7.81
CA ALA A 166 16.37 -5.61 -7.10
C ALA A 166 16.20 -6.91 -6.31
N THR A 167 15.54 -6.83 -5.16
CA THR A 167 15.26 -7.97 -4.29
C THR A 167 13.79 -7.94 -3.87
N ASN A 168 13.13 -9.08 -3.94
CA ASN A 168 11.74 -9.24 -3.55
C ASN A 168 11.62 -9.62 -2.07
N VAL A 169 10.72 -8.93 -1.37
CA VAL A 169 10.37 -9.20 0.03
C VAL A 169 8.87 -9.44 0.11
N THR A 170 8.46 -10.58 0.63
CA THR A 170 7.03 -10.86 0.86
C THR A 170 6.60 -10.29 2.20
N ALA A 171 5.61 -9.41 2.19
CA ALA A 171 4.93 -8.95 3.39
C ALA A 171 3.61 -9.71 3.55
N THR A 172 3.34 -10.21 4.75
CA THR A 172 2.16 -10.99 5.08
C THR A 172 1.44 -10.37 6.26
N VAL A 173 0.15 -10.07 6.11
CA VAL A 173 -0.72 -9.76 7.23
C VAL A 173 -1.28 -11.06 7.81
N ASN A 174 -1.21 -11.18 9.13
CA ASN A 174 -1.74 -12.32 9.89
C ASN A 174 -2.80 -11.80 10.85
N ILE A 175 -4.02 -12.26 10.70
CA ILE A 175 -5.18 -11.83 11.50
C ILE A 175 -5.76 -13.05 12.21
N PRO A 176 -5.64 -13.15 13.54
CA PRO A 176 -6.29 -14.23 14.30
C PRO A 176 -7.80 -14.23 14.09
N ALA A 177 -8.40 -15.41 14.12
CA ALA A 177 -9.86 -15.54 13.98
C ALA A 177 -10.63 -14.82 15.11
N SER A 178 -9.98 -14.66 16.28
CA SER A 178 -10.51 -13.93 17.44
C SER A 178 -10.39 -12.42 17.34
N ALA A 179 -9.64 -11.89 16.34
CA ALA A 179 -9.50 -10.45 16.17
C ALA A 179 -10.86 -9.80 15.89
N GLU A 180 -11.03 -8.58 16.38
CA GLU A 180 -12.22 -7.79 16.11
C GLU A 180 -12.32 -7.45 14.62
N ARG A 181 -13.56 -7.35 14.12
CA ARG A 181 -13.80 -6.84 12.76
C ARG A 181 -13.48 -5.37 12.72
N GLY A 182 -12.74 -4.97 11.71
CA GLY A 182 -12.35 -3.57 11.62
C GLY A 182 -11.23 -3.35 10.63
N GLN A 183 -10.67 -2.16 10.70
CA GLN A 183 -9.58 -1.70 9.88
C GLN A 183 -8.29 -1.72 10.69
N TYR A 184 -7.27 -2.38 10.17
CA TYR A 184 -5.93 -2.47 10.74
C TYR A 184 -4.95 -1.84 9.78
N GLU A 185 -4.08 -0.97 10.31
CA GLU A 185 -3.20 -0.19 9.48
C GLU A 185 -1.90 0.21 10.20
N GLY A 186 -0.97 0.74 9.43
CA GLY A 186 0.31 1.20 9.93
C GLY A 186 1.31 1.39 8.81
N TYR A 187 2.57 1.19 9.12
CA TYR A 187 3.68 1.37 8.19
C TYR A 187 4.66 0.23 8.28
N VAL A 188 5.19 -0.18 7.15
CA VAL A 188 6.42 -0.97 7.09
C VAL A 188 7.58 0.00 7.04
N ASN A 189 8.39 0.02 8.09
CA ASN A 189 9.58 0.84 8.20
C ASN A 189 10.78 0.08 7.65
N ILE A 190 11.59 0.75 6.85
CA ILE A 190 12.76 0.21 6.16
C ILE A 190 13.90 1.16 6.47
N VAL A 191 14.86 0.74 7.28
CA VAL A 191 15.94 1.58 7.81
C VAL A 191 17.28 1.04 7.34
N ASN A 192 18.09 1.88 6.73
CA ASN A 192 19.45 1.50 6.35
C ASN A 192 20.28 1.25 7.61
N ARG A 193 20.85 0.04 7.72
CA ARG A 193 21.61 -0.39 8.89
C ARG A 193 22.88 0.42 9.11
N ASP A 194 23.54 0.82 8.03
CA ASP A 194 24.79 1.57 8.07
C ASP A 194 24.58 3.08 8.18
N ASN A 195 23.40 3.57 7.80
CA ASN A 195 23.00 4.97 7.89
C ASN A 195 21.53 5.09 8.33
N PRO A 196 21.21 5.10 9.61
CA PRO A 196 19.84 5.18 10.10
C PRO A 196 19.05 6.44 9.69
N ASN A 197 19.73 7.48 9.20
CA ASN A 197 19.08 8.66 8.64
C ASN A 197 18.44 8.35 7.26
N GLU A 198 18.94 7.34 6.57
CA GLU A 198 18.31 6.82 5.36
C GLU A 198 17.22 5.82 5.76
N HIS A 199 16.00 6.28 5.78
CA HIS A 199 14.84 5.48 6.17
C HIS A 199 13.65 5.74 5.26
N TYR A 200 12.83 4.73 5.10
CA TYR A 200 11.69 4.73 4.20
C TYR A 200 10.49 4.13 4.89
N ARG A 201 9.30 4.50 4.42
CA ARG A 201 8.04 4.02 4.99
C ARG A 201 7.06 3.65 3.88
N ILE A 202 6.43 2.49 4.04
CA ILE A 202 5.35 2.05 3.16
C ILE A 202 4.08 1.95 4.00
N PRO A 203 3.04 2.76 3.74
CA PRO A 203 1.77 2.63 4.44
C PRO A 203 1.10 1.31 4.09
N PHE A 204 0.55 0.64 5.09
CA PHE A 204 -0.27 -0.55 4.88
C PHE A 204 -1.66 -0.39 5.48
N ALA A 205 -2.62 -1.09 4.87
CA ALA A 205 -3.96 -1.22 5.42
C ALA A 205 -4.59 -2.55 5.03
N THR A 206 -5.44 -3.05 5.91
CA THR A 206 -6.31 -4.20 5.67
C THR A 206 -7.64 -4.01 6.38
N ARG A 207 -8.66 -4.69 5.89
CA ARG A 207 -9.98 -4.71 6.51
C ARG A 207 -10.36 -6.14 6.83
N PHE A 208 -10.55 -6.45 8.11
CA PHE A 208 -11.02 -7.76 8.55
C PHE A 208 -12.54 -7.76 8.66
N VAL A 209 -13.18 -8.62 7.91
CA VAL A 209 -14.64 -8.62 7.74
C VAL A 209 -15.21 -10.04 7.80
N GLU A 210 -16.48 -10.15 8.12
CA GLU A 210 -17.20 -11.40 7.89
C GLU A 210 -17.38 -11.65 6.38
N LYS A 211 -17.41 -12.91 6.00
CA LYS A 211 -17.83 -13.28 4.65
C LYS A 211 -19.28 -12.81 4.48
N GLY A 212 -19.51 -11.91 3.54
CA GLY A 212 -20.87 -11.47 3.21
C GLY A 212 -21.72 -12.62 2.68
N ILE A 213 -22.99 -12.35 2.44
CA ILE A 213 -23.89 -13.30 1.77
C ILE A 213 -23.27 -13.61 0.41
N GLU A 214 -22.93 -14.86 0.15
CA GLU A 214 -22.62 -15.29 -1.21
C GLU A 214 -23.86 -14.97 -2.07
N VAL A 215 -23.67 -14.21 -3.12
CA VAL A 215 -24.70 -14.09 -4.14
C VAL A 215 -24.85 -15.49 -4.71
N VAL A 216 -25.89 -16.19 -4.27
CA VAL A 216 -26.26 -17.46 -4.89
C VAL A 216 -26.60 -17.06 -6.31
N GLU A 217 -25.82 -17.53 -7.26
CA GLU A 217 -26.16 -17.42 -8.65
C GLU A 217 -27.45 -18.23 -8.85
N VAL A 218 -28.58 -17.52 -8.79
CA VAL A 218 -29.86 -18.14 -9.11
C VAL A 218 -29.86 -18.25 -10.61
N ALA A 219 -29.35 -19.35 -11.12
CA ALA A 219 -29.54 -19.76 -12.49
C ALA A 219 -31.04 -20.07 -12.70
N SER A 220 -31.86 -19.01 -12.72
CA SER A 220 -33.26 -19.12 -13.10
C SER A 220 -33.38 -18.83 -14.59
N PRO A 221 -33.75 -19.79 -15.41
CA PRO A 221 -34.03 -19.54 -16.82
C PRO A 221 -35.15 -18.52 -17.05
N ALA A 222 -35.91 -18.19 -16.01
CA ALA A 222 -36.98 -17.19 -16.07
C ALA A 222 -36.50 -15.74 -16.15
N ILE A 223 -35.23 -15.45 -15.75
CA ILE A 223 -34.66 -14.09 -15.81
C ILE A 223 -34.21 -13.72 -17.23
N THR A 224 -33.92 -14.71 -18.07
CA THR A 224 -33.47 -14.49 -19.45
C THR A 224 -34.59 -14.06 -20.38
N THR A 225 -35.85 -14.08 -19.94
CA THR A 225 -37.03 -13.77 -20.75
C THR A 225 -37.75 -12.47 -20.39
N LEU A 226 -37.21 -11.65 -19.49
CA LEU A 226 -37.75 -10.33 -19.28
C LEU A 226 -37.38 -9.43 -20.47
N PRO A 227 -38.36 -9.02 -21.27
CA PRO A 227 -38.07 -8.12 -22.39
C PRO A 227 -37.67 -6.76 -21.78
N TRP A 228 -36.51 -6.26 -22.16
CA TRP A 228 -36.09 -4.89 -21.93
C TRP A 228 -36.98 -3.95 -22.77
N SER A 229 -38.18 -3.74 -22.33
CA SER A 229 -39.08 -2.76 -22.93
C SER A 229 -39.31 -1.64 -21.96
N HIS A 230 -38.39 -0.68 -21.89
CA HIS A 230 -38.72 0.68 -21.53
C HIS A 230 -38.02 1.63 -22.49
N PRO A 231 -38.78 2.28 -23.39
CA PRO A 231 -38.30 3.48 -24.05
C PRO A 231 -38.24 4.61 -23.01
N TRP A 232 -37.19 5.35 -23.05
CA TRP A 232 -37.06 6.67 -22.40
C TRP A 232 -37.90 7.68 -23.16
#